data_10877a13c9054e2a378762ed0730f471
#
_entry.id   10877a13c9054e2a378762ed0730f471
#
_cell.length_a   1.000
_cell.length_b   1.000
_cell.length_c   1.000
_cell.angle_alpha   90.00
_cell.angle_beta   90.00
_cell.angle_gamma   90.00
#
_symmetry.space_group_name_H-M   'P 1'
#
loop_
_entity.id
_entity.type
_entity.pdbx_description
1 polymer ?
#
loop_
_entity_poly.entity_id
_entity_poly.type
_entity_poly.pdbx_seq_one_letter_code
_entity_poly.pdbx_strand_id
1 'polypeptide(L)'
;MTNNYVLLNGKLSRDIEVSKNDKGNSFVKFCLICTRDGINSYSDYINCIAFGEIANAICRKGEKDTAYHIEGNIRTNSYEKNGKKNYSTNVVVESFRL
;
A
#
# COMPACT_ATOMS: atom_id res chain seq x y z
N MET A 1 -8.13 -16.46 -11.72
CA MET A 1 -8.33 -15.92 -10.36
C MET A 1 -7.15 -16.24 -9.47
N THR A 2 -6.64 -15.26 -8.79
CA THR A 2 -5.53 -15.48 -7.86
C THR A 2 -6.06 -15.94 -6.52
N ASN A 3 -5.25 -16.69 -5.79
CA ASN A 3 -5.59 -17.14 -4.44
C ASN A 3 -5.34 -16.06 -3.38
N ASN A 4 -4.88 -14.91 -3.81
CA ASN A 4 -4.47 -13.84 -2.93
C ASN A 4 -5.03 -12.53 -3.49
N TYR A 5 -6.15 -12.10 -2.93
CA TYR A 5 -6.85 -10.92 -3.40
C TYR A 5 -7.28 -10.07 -2.21
N VAL A 6 -7.02 -8.78 -2.32
CA VAL A 6 -7.36 -7.82 -1.28
C VAL A 6 -8.13 -6.66 -1.90
N LEU A 7 -9.23 -6.29 -1.26
CA LEU A 7 -10.00 -5.10 -1.61
C LEU A 7 -10.03 -4.20 -0.39
N LEU A 8 -9.54 -2.97 -0.55
CA LEU A 8 -9.46 -2.02 0.54
C LEU A 8 -10.10 -0.71 0.16
N ASN A 9 -10.81 -0.12 1.11
CA ASN A 9 -11.34 1.22 0.98
C ASN A 9 -10.76 2.04 2.13
N GLY A 10 -10.07 3.12 1.81
CA GLY A 10 -9.44 3.90 2.84
C GLY A 10 -8.91 5.21 2.32
N LYS A 11 -8.36 5.99 3.23
CA LYS A 11 -7.80 7.29 2.90
C LYS A 11 -6.29 7.20 2.73
N LEU A 12 -5.79 7.94 1.78
CA LEU A 12 -4.37 8.02 1.55
C LEU A 12 -3.72 8.78 2.70
N SER A 13 -2.66 8.23 3.26
CA SER A 13 -1.93 8.91 4.32
C SER A 13 -1.09 10.04 3.72
N ARG A 14 -0.52 10.84 4.62
CA ARG A 14 0.27 12.00 4.25
C ARG A 14 1.54 11.64 3.49
N ASP A 15 2.15 10.52 3.80
CA ASP A 15 3.50 10.21 3.35
C ASP A 15 3.51 9.20 2.21
N ILE A 16 3.67 9.72 1.00
CA ILE A 16 3.91 8.90 -0.18
C ILE A 16 5.42 8.96 -0.45
N GLU A 17 6.09 7.82 -0.36
CA GLU A 17 7.51 7.74 -0.63
C GLU A 17 7.73 7.23 -2.04
N VAL A 18 8.43 8.02 -2.85
CA VAL A 18 8.83 7.61 -4.20
C VAL A 18 10.24 7.07 -4.10
N SER A 19 10.44 5.86 -4.60
CA SER A 19 11.74 5.20 -4.59
C SER A 19 12.03 4.59 -5.95
N LYS A 20 13.29 4.22 -6.15
CA LYS A 20 13.70 3.49 -7.35
C LYS A 20 14.41 2.22 -6.93
N ASN A 21 14.14 1.13 -7.65
CA ASN A 21 14.86 -0.11 -7.41
C ASN A 21 16.22 -0.09 -8.12
N ASP A 22 16.97 -1.19 -7.98
CA ASP A 22 18.32 -1.28 -8.57
C ASP A 22 18.32 -1.16 -10.08
N LYS A 23 17.20 -1.45 -10.73
CA LYS A 23 17.07 -1.34 -12.19
C LYS A 23 16.60 0.03 -12.63
N GLY A 24 16.43 0.97 -11.70
CA GLY A 24 15.97 2.31 -12.01
C GLY A 24 14.47 2.47 -12.16
N ASN A 25 13.70 1.42 -11.92
CA ASN A 25 12.25 1.49 -11.98
C ASN A 25 11.69 2.14 -10.72
N SER A 26 10.77 3.07 -10.90
CA SER A 26 10.15 3.78 -9.79
C SER A 26 9.06 2.94 -9.15
N PHE A 27 8.94 3.07 -7.85
CA PHE A 27 7.82 2.53 -7.12
C PHE A 27 7.46 3.49 -5.99
N VAL A 28 6.23 3.40 -5.50
CA VAL A 28 5.77 4.23 -4.39
C VAL A 28 5.34 3.36 -3.24
N LYS A 29 5.65 3.84 -2.04
CA LYS A 29 5.18 3.24 -0.80
C LYS A 29 4.30 4.25 -0.11
N PHE A 30 3.18 3.78 0.40
CA PHE A 30 2.28 4.65 1.13
C PHE A 30 1.50 3.84 2.15
N CYS A 31 0.85 4.54 3.05
CA CYS A 31 -0.01 3.92 4.04
C CYS A 31 -1.47 4.26 3.72
N LEU A 32 -2.30 3.26 3.68
CA LEU A 32 -3.74 3.43 3.50
C LEU A 32 -4.40 3.32 4.86
N ILE A 33 -5.20 4.29 5.22
CA ILE A 33 -5.88 4.34 6.51
C ILE A 33 -7.29 3.83 6.33
N CYS A 34 -7.56 2.64 6.85
CA CYS A 34 -8.87 2.00 6.76
C CYS A 34 -9.54 2.05 8.13
N THR A 35 -10.67 2.72 8.21
CA THR A 35 -11.40 2.85 9.46
C THR A 35 -12.31 1.65 9.67
N ARG A 36 -12.24 1.06 10.85
CA ARG A 36 -13.11 -0.05 11.21
C ARG A 36 -14.51 0.44 11.49
N ASP A 37 -15.50 -0.34 11.08
CA ASP A 37 -16.88 -0.07 11.41
C ASP A 37 -17.13 -0.45 12.88
N GLY A 38 -17.99 0.30 13.55
CA GLY A 38 -18.37 -0.01 14.91
C GLY A 38 -18.45 1.20 15.83
N ILE A 39 -18.67 0.94 17.10
CA ILE A 39 -18.88 1.97 18.12
C ILE A 39 -17.60 2.75 18.39
N ASN A 40 -16.47 2.06 18.38
CA ASN A 40 -15.17 2.69 18.57
C ASN A 40 -14.47 2.80 17.23
N SER A 41 -14.16 4.03 16.82
CA SER A 41 -13.55 4.29 15.55
C SER A 41 -12.05 4.02 15.60
N TYR A 42 -11.68 2.77 15.35
CA TYR A 42 -10.28 2.39 15.18
C TYR A 42 -9.93 2.38 13.71
N SER A 43 -8.69 2.71 13.42
CA SER A 43 -8.17 2.67 12.06
C SER A 43 -7.04 1.67 11.95
N ASP A 44 -7.00 0.99 10.82
CA ASP A 44 -5.88 0.14 10.46
C ASP A 44 -5.00 0.89 9.48
N TYR A 45 -3.72 0.88 9.74
CA TYR A 45 -2.72 1.52 8.88
C TYR A 45 -2.05 0.42 8.06
N ILE A 46 -2.38 0.37 6.79
CA ILE A 46 -1.97 -0.72 5.92
C ILE A 46 -0.88 -0.25 4.96
N ASN A 47 0.27 -0.90 5.02
CA ASN A 47 1.39 -0.57 4.14
C ASN A 47 1.11 -1.08 2.73
N CYS A 48 1.18 -0.18 1.77
CA CYS A 48 0.93 -0.47 0.38
C CYS A 48 2.14 -0.09 -0.46
N ILE A 49 2.33 -0.82 -1.57
CA ILE A 49 3.38 -0.54 -2.52
C ILE A 49 2.80 -0.66 -3.93
N ALA A 50 3.22 0.22 -4.81
CA ALA A 50 2.75 0.21 -6.19
C ALA A 50 3.91 0.41 -7.13
N PHE A 51 3.82 -0.21 -8.30
CA PHE A 51 4.86 -0.18 -9.33
C PHE A 51 4.28 0.34 -10.65
N GLY A 52 5.16 0.85 -11.50
CA GLY A 52 4.83 1.18 -12.89
C GLY A 52 3.73 2.23 -13.03
N GLU A 53 2.77 1.95 -13.90
CA GLU A 53 1.67 2.88 -14.20
C GLU A 53 0.81 3.20 -12.98
N ILE A 54 0.60 2.23 -12.12
CA ILE A 54 -0.19 2.44 -10.90
C ILE A 54 0.54 3.41 -9.98
N ALA A 55 1.86 3.25 -9.85
CA ALA A 55 2.68 4.16 -9.05
C ALA A 55 2.58 5.59 -9.60
N ASN A 56 2.64 5.75 -10.92
CA ASN A 56 2.52 7.05 -11.57
C ASN A 56 1.15 7.66 -11.31
N ALA A 57 0.09 6.86 -11.38
CA ALA A 57 -1.26 7.33 -11.13
C ALA A 57 -1.43 7.82 -9.68
N ILE A 58 -0.86 7.10 -8.74
CA ILE A 58 -0.92 7.49 -7.32
C ILE A 58 -0.18 8.81 -7.10
N CYS A 59 0.98 8.99 -7.73
CA CYS A 59 1.75 10.23 -7.61
C CYS A 59 1.02 11.42 -8.20
N ARG A 60 0.30 11.23 -9.30
CA ARG A 60 -0.40 12.32 -9.98
C ARG A 60 -1.76 12.64 -9.38
N LYS A 61 -2.50 11.62 -8.97
CA LYS A 61 -3.90 11.75 -8.56
C LYS A 61 -4.13 11.55 -7.07
N GLY A 62 -3.13 11.04 -6.37
CA GLY A 62 -3.27 10.77 -4.95
C GLY A 62 -3.32 12.05 -4.15
N GLU A 63 -4.38 12.21 -3.38
CA GLU A 63 -4.52 13.33 -2.47
C GLU A 63 -4.71 12.81 -1.06
N LYS A 64 -4.00 13.42 -0.13
CA LYS A 64 -4.12 13.13 1.28
C LYS A 64 -5.57 13.29 1.74
N ASP A 65 -5.99 12.39 2.63
CA ASP A 65 -7.33 12.40 3.23
C ASP A 65 -8.48 12.15 2.26
N THR A 66 -8.17 11.80 1.02
CA THR A 66 -9.17 11.40 0.03
C THR A 66 -9.33 9.89 0.07
N ALA A 67 -10.57 9.43 0.00
CA ALA A 67 -10.87 8.00 0.03
C ALA A 67 -10.67 7.37 -1.34
N TYR A 68 -10.03 6.22 -1.35
CA TYR A 68 -9.76 5.46 -2.58
C TYR A 68 -10.14 4.00 -2.41
N HIS A 69 -10.44 3.37 -3.52
CA HIS A 69 -10.65 1.93 -3.61
C HIS A 69 -9.39 1.31 -4.19
N ILE A 70 -8.82 0.37 -3.47
CA ILE A 70 -7.59 -0.29 -3.88
C ILE A 70 -7.81 -1.79 -3.95
N GLU A 71 -7.38 -2.38 -5.05
CA GLU A 71 -7.36 -3.82 -5.23
C GLU A 71 -5.93 -4.28 -5.43
N GLY A 72 -5.61 -5.42 -4.88
CA GLY A 72 -4.27 -5.94 -5.00
C GLY A 72 -4.10 -7.28 -4.33
N ASN A 73 -2.88 -7.56 -3.92
CA ASN A 73 -2.57 -8.80 -3.22
C ASN A 73 -1.59 -8.52 -2.08
N ILE A 74 -1.56 -9.44 -1.13
CA ILE A 74 -0.67 -9.33 0.01
C ILE A 74 0.64 -10.03 -0.32
N ARG A 75 1.75 -9.36 -0.06
CA ARG A 75 3.09 -9.91 -0.21
C ARG A 75 3.82 -9.85 1.10
N THR A 76 4.54 -10.90 1.42
CA THR A 76 5.36 -10.96 2.61
C THR A 76 6.80 -11.15 2.20
N ASN A 77 7.69 -10.47 2.92
CA ASN A 77 9.13 -10.60 2.72
C ASN A 77 9.77 -10.94 4.07
N SER A 78 10.82 -11.72 4.03
CA SER A 78 11.63 -11.95 5.23
C SER A 78 13.00 -11.34 5.02
N TYR A 79 13.57 -10.83 6.11
CA TYR A 79 14.90 -10.26 6.08
C TYR A 79 15.56 -10.48 7.45
N GLU A 80 16.87 -10.48 7.48
CA GLU A 80 17.62 -10.61 8.71
C GLU A 80 18.12 -9.25 9.17
N LYS A 81 17.92 -8.99 10.46
CA LYS A 81 18.45 -7.79 11.10
C LYS A 81 18.93 -8.17 12.48
N ASN A 82 20.20 -7.90 12.75
CA ASN A 82 20.84 -8.21 14.03
C ASN A 82 20.74 -9.70 14.40
N GLY A 83 20.87 -10.58 13.42
CA GLY A 83 20.81 -12.02 13.63
C GLY A 83 19.40 -12.57 13.82
N LYS A 84 18.39 -11.73 13.70
CA LYS A 84 16.99 -12.14 13.85
C LYS A 84 16.26 -12.05 12.52
N LYS A 85 15.41 -13.04 12.27
CA LYS A 85 14.60 -13.07 11.08
C LYS A 85 13.35 -12.21 11.30
N ASN A 86 13.16 -11.24 10.46
CA ASN A 86 12.01 -10.33 10.50
C ASN A 86 11.16 -10.51 9.27
N TYR A 87 9.89 -10.17 9.39
CA TYR A 87 8.93 -10.27 8.30
C TYR A 87 8.27 -8.93 8.07
N SER A 88 8.01 -8.62 6.81
CA SER A 88 7.21 -7.45 6.45
C SER A 88 6.04 -7.90 5.59
N THR A 89 4.92 -7.23 5.77
CA THR A 89 3.70 -7.50 5.01
C THR A 89 3.28 -6.23 4.30
N ASN A 90 3.08 -6.32 2.99
CA ASN A 90 2.68 -5.18 2.18
C ASN A 90 1.56 -5.59 1.23
N VAL A 91 0.72 -4.63 0.87
CA VAL A 91 -0.27 -4.83 -0.18
C VAL A 91 0.32 -4.27 -1.47
N VAL A 92 0.44 -5.12 -2.48
CA VAL A 92 0.85 -4.69 -3.81
C VAL A 92 -0.40 -4.24 -4.56
N VAL A 93 -0.44 -2.97 -4.92
CA VAL A 93 -1.62 -2.36 -5.54
C VAL A 93 -1.67 -2.68 -7.02
N GLU A 94 -2.79 -3.23 -7.47
CA GLU A 94 -3.03 -3.52 -8.88
C GLU A 94 -4.04 -2.57 -9.49
N SER A 95 -4.91 -1.98 -8.66
CA SER A 95 -5.92 -1.02 -9.11
C SER A 95 -6.10 0.06 -8.05
N PHE A 96 -6.19 1.30 -8.50
CA PHE A 96 -6.31 2.48 -7.64
C PHE A 96 -7.32 3.43 -8.26
N ARG A 97 -8.42 3.71 -7.54
CA ARG A 97 -9.48 4.58 -8.05
C ARG A 97 -10.28 5.24 -6.92
N LEU A 98 -10.96 6.29 -7.27
CA LEU A 98 -11.89 6.98 -6.37
C LEU A 98 -13.14 6.15 -6.09
#